data_8b31464333135ce4aec6ffd3817ae015
#
_entry.id   8b31464333135ce4aec6ffd3817ae015
#
_cell.length_a   1.000
_cell.length_b   1.000
_cell.length_c   1.000
_cell.angle_alpha   90.00
_cell.angle_beta   90.00
_cell.angle_gamma   90.00
#
_symmetry.space_group_name_H-M   'P 1'
#
loop_
_entity.id
_entity.type
_entity.pdbx_description
1 polymer ?
#
loop_
_entity_poly.entity_id
_entity_poly.type
_entity_poly.pdbx_seq_one_letter_code
_entity_poly.pdbx_strand_id
1 'polypeptide(L)'
;SNKFFFHSRPWVTIIAAPNKILMASKELNSTDYIEHHLTNLTYGKCPDGTWSFAEVHGKSQVAGTEASCNISEMGFWAFQVDTLFMSVLLGLGMIFFMRRVAKNASSSKPGRVQNAVEYLVTLVRDQVQDNFTADKNPLMGPLALTIFVWVFLMNLMDLIPIDLVPWIANGFAAPNAEGGAIHYFKVLPVADINAPMGMALGVLILIHYYSIKNKGLGGFLAELTFQPYGKWMAPINVIFEIPGFYAKQLALGLRLYGNLFAGEMIFILIALFFGGFFSSFTGVLAGVAGLALNFIWAVFHILVVVLQAFLFMVLTLVYLQQA
;
A
#
# COMPACT_ATOMS: atom_id res chain seq x y z
N SER A 1 -29.25 -4.66 -54.21
CA SER A 1 -30.33 -4.76 -53.27
C SER A 1 -30.28 -6.09 -52.54
N ASN A 2 -30.14 -6.06 -51.33
CA ASN A 2 -30.54 -6.87 -50.18
C ASN A 2 -29.45 -6.85 -49.10
N LYS A 3 -29.64 -5.89 -48.20
CA LYS A 3 -28.96 -5.85 -46.91
C LYS A 3 -29.64 -6.79 -45.98
N PHE A 4 -29.02 -7.92 -45.63
CA PHE A 4 -29.43 -8.74 -44.49
C PHE A 4 -28.86 -8.12 -43.21
N PHE A 5 -29.72 -7.62 -42.35
CA PHE A 5 -29.43 -7.24 -40.97
C PHE A 5 -29.26 -8.51 -40.14
N PHE A 6 -28.01 -8.85 -39.77
CA PHE A 6 -27.76 -9.80 -38.72
C PHE A 6 -27.76 -9.06 -37.39
N HIS A 7 -28.82 -9.24 -36.63
CA HIS A 7 -28.96 -8.79 -35.25
C HIS A 7 -28.07 -9.68 -34.39
N SER A 8 -26.86 -9.20 -34.02
CA SER A 8 -25.89 -9.94 -33.19
C SER A 8 -26.40 -9.99 -31.74
N ARG A 9 -26.64 -11.21 -31.25
CA ARG A 9 -27.06 -11.46 -29.86
C ARG A 9 -25.94 -11.07 -28.87
N PRO A 10 -26.25 -10.42 -27.75
CA PRO A 10 -25.24 -9.88 -26.82
C PRO A 10 -24.40 -10.94 -26.11
N TRP A 11 -24.77 -12.21 -26.16
CA TRP A 11 -24.07 -13.30 -25.45
C TRP A 11 -22.81 -13.81 -26.15
N VAL A 12 -22.64 -13.56 -27.44
CA VAL A 12 -21.45 -13.98 -28.20
C VAL A 12 -20.26 -13.04 -27.97
N THR A 13 -20.53 -11.82 -27.51
CA THR A 13 -19.50 -10.80 -27.27
C THR A 13 -18.71 -11.05 -25.98
N ILE A 14 -19.28 -11.77 -25.00
CA ILE A 14 -18.66 -12.02 -23.70
C ILE A 14 -17.59 -13.12 -23.77
N ILE A 15 -17.72 -14.10 -24.70
CA ILE A 15 -16.75 -15.18 -24.86
C ILE A 15 -15.59 -14.78 -25.80
N ALA A 16 -15.80 -13.78 -26.67
CA ALA A 16 -14.77 -13.26 -27.58
C ALA A 16 -13.97 -12.08 -26.98
N ALA A 17 -14.37 -11.58 -25.83
CA ALA A 17 -13.74 -10.43 -25.16
C ALA A 17 -12.29 -10.68 -24.71
N PRO A 18 -11.87 -11.87 -24.21
CA PRO A 18 -10.48 -12.05 -23.76
C PRO A 18 -9.47 -11.91 -24.90
N ASN A 19 -9.82 -12.30 -26.14
CA ASN A 19 -8.90 -12.17 -27.27
C ASN A 19 -8.83 -10.73 -27.87
N LYS A 20 -9.87 -9.93 -27.70
CA LYS A 20 -9.81 -8.52 -28.13
C LYS A 20 -9.14 -7.62 -27.11
N ILE A 21 -9.19 -7.96 -25.84
CA ILE A 21 -8.47 -7.24 -24.77
C ILE A 21 -6.97 -7.47 -24.92
N LEU A 22 -6.54 -8.68 -25.33
CA LEU A 22 -5.13 -9.00 -25.55
C LEU A 22 -4.59 -8.54 -26.93
N MET A 23 -5.46 -8.34 -27.95
CA MET A 23 -5.04 -8.03 -29.32
C MET A 23 -5.32 -6.58 -29.77
N ALA A 24 -6.05 -5.78 -29.01
CA ALA A 24 -6.30 -4.36 -29.33
C ALA A 24 -5.25 -3.42 -28.74
N SER A 25 -4.32 -3.90 -27.92
CA SER A 25 -3.11 -3.16 -27.60
C SER A 25 -2.11 -3.39 -28.75
N LYS A 26 -1.86 -2.39 -29.58
CA LYS A 26 -0.57 -2.11 -30.24
C LYS A 26 0.47 -2.69 -29.30
N GLU A 27 1.32 -3.63 -29.73
CA GLU A 27 2.28 -4.36 -28.91
C GLU A 27 2.80 -3.46 -27.77
N LEU A 28 2.16 -3.52 -26.61
CA LEU A 28 2.64 -2.83 -25.41
C LEU A 28 3.97 -3.52 -25.12
N ASN A 29 5.05 -2.81 -25.35
CA ASN A 29 6.37 -3.25 -24.94
C ASN A 29 6.25 -3.59 -23.44
N SER A 30 6.82 -4.70 -23.00
CA SER A 30 6.77 -5.11 -21.57
C SER A 30 7.17 -3.96 -20.63
N THR A 31 8.03 -3.07 -21.09
CA THR A 31 8.45 -1.85 -20.39
C THR A 31 7.29 -0.86 -20.21
N ASP A 32 6.51 -0.61 -21.26
CA ASP A 32 5.37 0.31 -21.21
C ASP A 32 4.26 -0.22 -20.30
N TYR A 33 4.07 -1.55 -20.28
CA TYR A 33 3.12 -2.20 -19.36
C TYR A 33 3.54 -2.03 -17.90
N ILE A 34 4.81 -2.26 -17.58
CA ILE A 34 5.36 -2.09 -16.24
C ILE A 34 5.25 -0.62 -15.80
N GLU A 35 5.65 0.32 -16.66
CA GLU A 35 5.61 1.76 -16.36
C GLU A 35 4.18 2.24 -16.09
N HIS A 36 3.21 1.77 -16.89
CA HIS A 36 1.80 2.10 -16.71
C HIS A 36 1.27 1.70 -15.32
N HIS A 37 1.63 0.50 -14.82
CA HIS A 37 1.15 0.00 -13.53
C HIS A 37 1.90 0.58 -12.33
N LEU A 38 3.11 1.10 -12.53
CA LEU A 38 3.89 1.74 -11.47
C LEU A 38 3.63 3.25 -11.33
N THR A 39 2.95 3.86 -12.30
CA THR A 39 2.67 5.30 -12.30
C THR A 39 1.48 5.63 -11.42
N ASN A 40 1.67 6.54 -10.45
CA ASN A 40 0.63 7.03 -9.55
C ASN A 40 -0.17 8.18 -10.17
N LEU A 41 -1.44 8.30 -9.80
CA LEU A 41 -2.26 9.47 -10.14
C LEU A 41 -1.79 10.67 -9.32
N THR A 42 -1.11 11.60 -9.96
CA THR A 42 -0.45 12.73 -9.31
C THR A 42 -1.16 14.05 -9.63
N TYR A 43 -1.44 14.83 -8.59
CA TYR A 43 -1.95 16.20 -8.68
C TYR A 43 -0.99 17.14 -7.99
N GLY A 44 -0.54 18.18 -8.67
CA GLY A 44 0.50 19.04 -8.13
C GLY A 44 0.55 20.41 -8.74
N LYS A 45 1.49 21.21 -8.22
CA LYS A 45 1.75 22.57 -8.70
C LYS A 45 2.83 22.54 -9.76
N CYS A 46 2.48 23.03 -10.96
CA CYS A 46 3.39 23.17 -12.08
C CYS A 46 4.32 24.38 -11.93
N PRO A 47 5.43 24.46 -12.69
CA PRO A 47 6.35 25.61 -12.68
C PRO A 47 5.70 26.93 -13.08
N ASP A 48 4.64 26.91 -13.89
CA ASP A 48 3.83 28.06 -14.28
C ASP A 48 2.90 28.58 -13.17
N GLY A 49 2.86 27.86 -12.01
CA GLY A 49 2.05 28.22 -10.86
C GLY A 49 0.64 27.63 -10.86
N THR A 50 0.24 26.96 -11.93
CA THR A 50 -1.07 26.29 -12.03
C THR A 50 -1.09 24.96 -11.27
N TRP A 51 -2.27 24.57 -10.80
CA TRP A 51 -2.50 23.25 -10.19
C TRP A 51 -3.19 22.36 -11.21
N SER A 52 -2.57 21.25 -11.58
CA SER A 52 -3.11 20.31 -12.56
C SER A 52 -2.77 18.86 -12.23
N PHE A 53 -3.46 17.92 -12.89
CA PHE A 53 -3.01 16.54 -12.93
C PHE A 53 -1.78 16.45 -13.82
N ALA A 54 -0.92 15.48 -13.51
CA ALA A 54 0.30 15.26 -14.24
C ALA A 54 0.03 14.79 -15.68
N GLU A 55 0.97 15.11 -16.56
CA GLU A 55 1.04 14.57 -17.90
C GLU A 55 1.95 13.33 -17.94
N VAL A 56 1.49 12.28 -18.61
CA VAL A 56 2.26 11.09 -18.90
C VAL A 56 2.11 10.75 -20.38
N HIS A 57 3.23 10.61 -21.09
CA HIS A 57 3.28 10.32 -22.53
C HIS A 57 2.44 11.29 -23.39
N GLY A 58 2.41 12.58 -23.06
CA GLY A 58 1.68 13.60 -23.84
C GLY A 58 0.17 13.62 -23.60
N LYS A 59 -0.31 12.94 -22.54
CA LYS A 59 -1.74 12.92 -22.17
C LYS A 59 -1.91 13.19 -20.68
N SER A 60 -2.97 13.91 -20.33
CA SER A 60 -3.35 14.04 -18.92
C SER A 60 -3.74 12.70 -18.32
N GLN A 61 -3.40 12.47 -17.06
CA GLN A 61 -3.77 11.26 -16.33
C GLN A 61 -5.27 11.10 -16.13
N VAL A 62 -6.03 12.19 -16.19
CA VAL A 62 -7.49 12.21 -16.09
C VAL A 62 -8.08 12.74 -17.38
N ALA A 63 -9.02 11.99 -17.98
CA ALA A 63 -9.67 12.40 -19.23
C ALA A 63 -10.45 13.71 -19.04
N GLY A 64 -10.35 14.58 -20.04
CA GLY A 64 -11.07 15.88 -20.03
C GLY A 64 -10.43 16.96 -19.16
N THR A 65 -9.27 16.71 -18.57
CA THR A 65 -8.46 17.73 -17.87
C THR A 65 -7.26 18.13 -18.71
N GLU A 66 -6.86 19.38 -18.63
CA GLU A 66 -5.61 19.84 -19.23
C GLU A 66 -4.46 19.55 -18.26
N ALA A 67 -3.42 18.89 -18.75
CA ALA A 67 -2.17 18.71 -18.01
C ALA A 67 -1.20 19.81 -18.45
N SER A 68 -0.61 20.51 -17.48
CA SER A 68 0.31 21.62 -17.75
C SER A 68 1.78 21.22 -17.62
N CYS A 69 2.07 20.07 -16.97
CA CYS A 69 3.44 19.66 -16.73
C CYS A 69 3.57 18.15 -16.40
N ASN A 70 4.80 17.64 -16.53
CA ASN A 70 5.15 16.27 -16.15
C ASN A 70 5.31 16.12 -14.64
N ILE A 71 5.20 14.87 -14.13
CA ILE A 71 5.41 14.54 -12.70
C ILE A 71 6.76 15.09 -12.18
N SER A 72 7.83 14.96 -12.96
CA SER A 72 9.18 15.41 -12.59
C SER A 72 9.30 16.92 -12.40
N GLU A 73 8.41 17.71 -13.00
CA GLU A 73 8.41 19.18 -12.94
C GLU A 73 7.61 19.73 -11.76
N MET A 74 6.71 18.92 -11.14
CA MET A 74 5.85 19.33 -10.03
C MET A 74 6.60 19.54 -8.70
N GLY A 75 7.80 18.99 -8.55
CA GLY A 75 8.64 19.17 -7.37
C GLY A 75 8.00 18.66 -6.06
N PHE A 76 8.20 19.39 -4.96
CA PHE A 76 7.74 19.01 -3.62
C PHE A 76 6.21 19.05 -3.45
N TRP A 77 5.50 19.89 -4.20
CA TRP A 77 4.04 20.06 -4.10
C TRP A 77 3.27 19.11 -5.02
N ALA A 78 3.74 17.88 -5.14
CA ALA A 78 3.07 16.78 -5.84
C ALA A 78 2.40 15.85 -4.84
N PHE A 79 1.09 15.64 -4.99
CA PHE A 79 0.29 14.76 -4.13
C PHE A 79 -0.17 13.55 -4.94
N GLN A 80 0.10 12.36 -4.44
CA GLN A 80 -0.40 11.11 -5.01
C GLN A 80 -1.83 10.89 -4.50
N VAL A 81 -2.79 11.25 -5.34
CA VAL A 81 -4.21 11.30 -4.98
C VAL A 81 -4.77 9.89 -4.75
N ASP A 82 -4.36 8.93 -5.57
CA ASP A 82 -4.73 7.51 -5.47
C ASP A 82 -4.27 6.90 -4.14
N THR A 83 -3.01 7.07 -3.78
CA THR A 83 -2.42 6.60 -2.53
C THR A 83 -3.13 7.17 -1.30
N LEU A 84 -3.34 8.50 -1.29
CA LEU A 84 -4.05 9.17 -0.19
C LEU A 84 -5.50 8.72 -0.11
N PHE A 85 -6.20 8.68 -1.24
CA PHE A 85 -7.60 8.26 -1.29
C PHE A 85 -7.79 6.84 -0.77
N MET A 86 -7.01 5.87 -1.26
CA MET A 86 -7.10 4.47 -0.85
C MET A 86 -6.71 4.28 0.62
N SER A 87 -5.67 4.94 1.09
CA SER A 87 -5.24 4.87 2.50
C SER A 87 -6.33 5.41 3.45
N VAL A 88 -6.91 6.57 3.14
CA VAL A 88 -8.00 7.17 3.93
C VAL A 88 -9.26 6.33 3.86
N LEU A 89 -9.63 5.83 2.70
CA LEU A 89 -10.80 4.97 2.49
C LEU A 89 -10.72 3.71 3.36
N LEU A 90 -9.56 3.04 3.36
CA LEU A 90 -9.31 1.86 4.19
C LEU A 90 -9.34 2.19 5.68
N GLY A 91 -8.74 3.30 6.10
CA GLY A 91 -8.77 3.76 7.48
C GLY A 91 -10.19 4.05 7.98
N LEU A 92 -10.99 4.79 7.20
CA LEU A 92 -12.39 5.05 7.51
C LEU A 92 -13.23 3.78 7.51
N GLY A 93 -13.02 2.88 6.54
CA GLY A 93 -13.66 1.58 6.47
C GLY A 93 -13.38 0.72 7.71
N MET A 94 -12.12 0.70 8.17
CA MET A 94 -11.70 0.05 9.41
C MET A 94 -12.46 0.61 10.63
N ILE A 95 -12.46 1.94 10.79
CA ILE A 95 -13.15 2.60 11.92
C ILE A 95 -14.64 2.29 11.90
N PHE A 96 -15.28 2.37 10.75
CA PHE A 96 -16.69 2.05 10.58
C PHE A 96 -16.99 0.58 10.93
N PHE A 97 -16.17 -0.35 10.43
CA PHE A 97 -16.31 -1.78 10.69
C PHE A 97 -16.15 -2.10 12.17
N MET A 98 -15.08 -1.62 12.81
CA MET A 98 -14.81 -1.84 14.22
C MET A 98 -15.92 -1.25 15.10
N ARG A 99 -16.36 -0.02 14.79
CA ARG A 99 -17.48 0.63 15.49
C ARG A 99 -18.79 -0.16 15.36
N ARG A 100 -19.07 -0.71 14.17
CA ARG A 100 -20.27 -1.52 13.94
C ARG A 100 -20.24 -2.81 14.75
N VAL A 101 -19.10 -3.50 14.78
CA VAL A 101 -18.93 -4.72 15.60
C VAL A 101 -19.06 -4.41 17.08
N ALA A 102 -18.37 -3.38 17.55
CA ALA A 102 -18.44 -2.97 18.96
C ALA A 102 -19.85 -2.59 19.42
N LYS A 103 -20.62 -1.87 18.58
CA LYS A 103 -22.00 -1.47 18.89
C LYS A 103 -22.97 -2.65 19.00
N ASN A 104 -22.72 -3.72 18.21
CA ASN A 104 -23.57 -4.90 18.16
C ASN A 104 -23.02 -6.08 18.99
N ALA A 105 -21.99 -5.83 19.81
CA ALA A 105 -21.35 -6.87 20.62
C ALA A 105 -22.33 -7.42 21.69
N SER A 106 -22.39 -8.74 21.77
CA SER A 106 -23.21 -9.48 22.75
C SER A 106 -22.33 -10.37 23.62
N SER A 107 -22.52 -10.30 24.95
CA SER A 107 -21.77 -11.13 25.89
C SER A 107 -22.33 -12.55 26.02
N SER A 108 -23.59 -12.78 25.65
CA SER A 108 -24.25 -14.08 25.84
C SER A 108 -24.07 -15.04 24.68
N LYS A 109 -24.03 -14.54 23.44
CA LYS A 109 -23.87 -15.36 22.22
C LYS A 109 -23.09 -14.55 21.16
N PRO A 110 -21.74 -14.54 21.22
CA PRO A 110 -20.94 -13.81 20.25
C PRO A 110 -21.07 -14.41 18.85
N GLY A 111 -21.27 -13.54 17.85
CA GLY A 111 -21.31 -13.94 16.46
C GLY A 111 -19.90 -14.25 15.92
N ARG A 112 -19.80 -14.93 14.75
CA ARG A 112 -18.50 -15.30 14.14
C ARG A 112 -17.58 -14.08 13.90
N VAL A 113 -18.17 -12.97 13.43
CA VAL A 113 -17.43 -11.74 13.17
C VAL A 113 -16.94 -11.12 14.48
N GLN A 114 -17.79 -11.10 15.53
CA GLN A 114 -17.41 -10.63 16.85
C GLN A 114 -16.24 -11.46 17.41
N ASN A 115 -16.33 -12.79 17.35
CA ASN A 115 -15.25 -13.67 17.80
C ASN A 115 -13.92 -13.39 17.09
N ALA A 116 -13.96 -13.17 15.76
CA ALA A 116 -12.74 -12.85 15.01
C ALA A 116 -12.12 -11.52 15.46
N VAL A 117 -12.94 -10.48 15.69
CA VAL A 117 -12.46 -9.19 16.19
C VAL A 117 -11.96 -9.29 17.63
N GLU A 118 -12.66 -10.03 18.51
CA GLU A 118 -12.22 -10.27 19.89
C GLU A 118 -10.89 -11.01 19.96
N TYR A 119 -10.72 -12.04 19.10
CA TYR A 119 -9.44 -12.75 18.99
C TYR A 119 -8.31 -11.81 18.58
N LEU A 120 -8.55 -10.95 17.59
CA LEU A 120 -7.58 -9.96 17.11
C LEU A 120 -7.23 -8.93 18.19
N VAL A 121 -8.23 -8.44 18.92
CA VAL A 121 -8.04 -7.52 20.04
C VAL A 121 -7.23 -8.19 21.16
N THR A 122 -7.51 -9.47 21.47
CA THR A 122 -6.77 -10.24 22.46
C THR A 122 -5.32 -10.42 22.04
N LEU A 123 -5.04 -10.82 20.79
CA LEU A 123 -3.69 -10.96 20.26
C LEU A 123 -2.89 -9.66 20.41
N VAL A 124 -3.47 -8.52 20.03
CA VAL A 124 -2.80 -7.21 20.17
C VAL A 124 -2.61 -6.85 21.64
N ARG A 125 -3.61 -7.11 22.49
CA ARG A 125 -3.53 -6.85 23.93
C ARG A 125 -2.40 -7.64 24.59
N ASP A 126 -2.26 -8.91 24.28
CA ASP A 126 -1.20 -9.77 24.82
C ASP A 126 0.18 -9.21 24.41
N GLN A 127 0.35 -8.78 23.16
CA GLN A 127 1.58 -8.14 22.69
C GLN A 127 1.87 -6.81 23.42
N VAL A 128 0.85 -6.04 23.73
CA VAL A 128 1.00 -4.80 24.50
C VAL A 128 1.39 -5.11 25.95
N GLN A 129 0.79 -6.13 26.56
CA GLN A 129 1.11 -6.53 27.95
C GLN A 129 2.51 -7.11 28.09
N ASP A 130 2.99 -7.83 27.07
CA ASP A 130 4.37 -8.36 27.06
C ASP A 130 5.43 -7.26 27.00
N ASN A 131 5.11 -6.14 26.31
CA ASN A 131 6.04 -5.02 26.15
C ASN A 131 5.88 -3.91 27.18
N PHE A 132 4.67 -3.71 27.72
CA PHE A 132 4.38 -2.62 28.69
C PHE A 132 3.80 -3.20 29.97
N THR A 133 4.31 -2.73 31.12
CA THR A 133 3.65 -2.95 32.40
C THR A 133 2.25 -2.30 32.35
N ALA A 134 1.23 -3.13 32.40
CA ALA A 134 -0.12 -2.96 31.87
C ALA A 134 -0.91 -1.68 32.17
N ASP A 135 -0.51 -0.86 33.14
CA ASP A 135 -1.39 0.20 33.67
C ASP A 135 -0.95 1.64 33.38
N LYS A 136 0.17 1.86 32.68
CA LYS A 136 0.72 3.22 32.57
C LYS A 136 0.21 4.07 31.42
N ASN A 137 -0.20 3.45 30.29
CA ASN A 137 -0.62 4.22 29.12
C ASN A 137 -1.82 3.57 28.39
N PRO A 138 -3.04 4.04 28.63
CA PRO A 138 -4.25 3.48 28.01
C PRO A 138 -4.30 3.65 26.49
N LEU A 139 -3.42 4.50 25.91
CA LEU A 139 -3.36 4.75 24.47
C LEU A 139 -2.66 3.63 23.69
N MET A 140 -1.78 2.83 24.33
CA MET A 140 -0.95 1.85 23.63
C MET A 140 -1.76 0.73 22.97
N GLY A 141 -2.81 0.23 23.64
CA GLY A 141 -3.68 -0.80 23.07
C GLY A 141 -4.42 -0.34 21.80
N PRO A 142 -5.19 0.75 21.87
CA PRO A 142 -5.84 1.30 20.70
C PRO A 142 -4.87 1.67 19.55
N LEU A 143 -3.71 2.23 19.86
CA LEU A 143 -2.69 2.57 18.87
C LEU A 143 -2.17 1.33 18.16
N ALA A 144 -1.76 0.31 18.92
CA ALA A 144 -1.26 -0.94 18.37
C ALA A 144 -2.30 -1.64 17.48
N LEU A 145 -3.57 -1.69 17.95
CA LEU A 145 -4.68 -2.26 17.17
C LEU A 145 -4.90 -1.48 15.87
N THR A 146 -4.88 -0.15 15.93
CA THR A 146 -5.07 0.69 14.74
C THR A 146 -3.96 0.46 13.74
N ILE A 147 -2.69 0.48 14.17
CA ILE A 147 -1.53 0.23 13.31
C ILE A 147 -1.63 -1.17 12.68
N PHE A 148 -1.88 -2.20 13.48
CA PHE A 148 -1.95 -3.57 12.99
C PHE A 148 -3.03 -3.73 11.92
N VAL A 149 -4.26 -3.32 12.22
CA VAL A 149 -5.40 -3.52 11.29
C VAL A 149 -5.26 -2.64 10.06
N TRP A 150 -4.83 -1.40 10.22
CA TRP A 150 -4.69 -0.50 9.07
C TRP A 150 -3.58 -0.96 8.12
N VAL A 151 -2.40 -1.29 8.64
CA VAL A 151 -1.30 -1.84 7.84
C VAL A 151 -1.70 -3.16 7.19
N PHE A 152 -2.39 -4.05 7.94
CA PHE A 152 -2.90 -5.30 7.41
C PHE A 152 -3.86 -5.09 6.23
N LEU A 153 -4.82 -4.16 6.35
CA LEU A 153 -5.76 -3.85 5.27
C LEU A 153 -5.07 -3.25 4.05
N MET A 154 -4.11 -2.35 4.26
CA MET A 154 -3.35 -1.78 3.15
C MET A 154 -2.52 -2.83 2.41
N ASN A 155 -1.90 -3.76 3.14
CA ASN A 155 -1.15 -4.86 2.54
C ASN A 155 -2.06 -5.89 1.87
N LEU A 156 -3.26 -6.12 2.42
CA LEU A 156 -4.25 -7.03 1.85
C LEU A 156 -4.72 -6.58 0.46
N MET A 157 -4.67 -5.28 0.18
CA MET A 157 -5.02 -4.74 -1.14
C MET A 157 -4.12 -5.27 -2.27
N ASP A 158 -2.90 -5.71 -1.96
CA ASP A 158 -1.97 -6.30 -2.94
C ASP A 158 -2.43 -7.65 -3.50
N LEU A 159 -3.35 -8.32 -2.82
CA LEU A 159 -3.99 -9.55 -3.32
C LEU A 159 -5.14 -9.28 -4.29
N ILE A 160 -5.56 -8.03 -4.44
CA ILE A 160 -6.61 -7.63 -5.38
C ILE A 160 -5.95 -7.40 -6.74
N PRO A 161 -6.52 -7.96 -7.84
CA PRO A 161 -5.99 -7.69 -9.18
C PRO A 161 -5.88 -6.18 -9.44
N ILE A 162 -4.72 -5.74 -9.90
CA ILE A 162 -4.38 -4.32 -10.10
C ILE A 162 -5.41 -3.61 -10.99
N ASP A 163 -5.88 -4.29 -12.03
CA ASP A 163 -6.81 -3.74 -13.00
C ASP A 163 -8.27 -3.67 -12.51
N LEU A 164 -8.60 -4.32 -11.38
CA LEU A 164 -10.00 -4.44 -10.93
C LEU A 164 -10.61 -3.07 -10.57
N VAL A 165 -9.89 -2.24 -9.84
CA VAL A 165 -10.42 -0.93 -9.40
C VAL A 165 -10.50 0.06 -10.55
N PRO A 166 -9.47 0.24 -11.40
CA PRO A 166 -9.59 1.05 -12.62
C PRO A 166 -10.69 0.56 -13.56
N TRP A 167 -10.86 -0.74 -13.71
CA TRP A 167 -11.92 -1.33 -14.53
C TRP A 167 -13.33 -0.98 -14.02
N ILE A 168 -13.56 -1.05 -12.72
CA ILE A 168 -14.82 -0.64 -12.09
C ILE A 168 -15.02 0.87 -12.21
N ALA A 169 -13.99 1.67 -11.95
CA ALA A 169 -14.04 3.12 -12.02
C ALA A 169 -14.36 3.63 -13.43
N ASN A 170 -13.87 2.94 -14.45
CA ASN A 170 -14.14 3.23 -15.86
C ASN A 170 -15.44 2.58 -16.40
N GLY A 171 -16.36 2.17 -15.52
CA GLY A 171 -17.65 1.60 -15.93
C GLY A 171 -17.53 0.29 -16.69
N PHE A 172 -16.61 -0.60 -16.29
CA PHE A 172 -16.28 -1.88 -16.92
C PHE A 172 -15.63 -1.75 -18.32
N ALA A 173 -15.14 -0.57 -18.68
CA ALA A 173 -14.28 -0.39 -19.84
C ALA A 173 -12.83 -0.77 -19.48
N ALA A 174 -12.04 -1.19 -20.49
CA ALA A 174 -10.63 -1.46 -20.25
C ALA A 174 -9.91 -0.19 -19.72
N PRO A 175 -8.95 -0.29 -18.81
CA PRO A 175 -8.25 0.88 -18.25
C PRO A 175 -7.64 1.80 -19.33
N ASN A 176 -7.22 1.22 -20.45
CA ASN A 176 -6.62 1.92 -21.60
C ASN A 176 -7.61 2.22 -22.73
N ALA A 177 -8.93 2.01 -22.51
CA ALA A 177 -9.92 2.30 -23.54
C ALA A 177 -10.00 3.82 -23.79
N GLU A 178 -10.06 4.21 -25.07
CA GLU A 178 -10.34 5.59 -25.44
C GLU A 178 -11.71 5.97 -24.85
N GLY A 179 -11.71 6.89 -23.87
CA GLY A 179 -12.93 7.30 -23.14
C GLY A 179 -13.00 6.88 -21.67
N GLY A 180 -12.02 6.15 -21.14
CA GLY A 180 -11.91 5.91 -19.69
C GLY A 180 -11.63 7.23 -18.95
N ALA A 181 -12.34 7.45 -17.82
CA ALA A 181 -12.18 8.67 -17.04
C ALA A 181 -10.83 8.80 -16.36
N ILE A 182 -10.23 7.67 -15.98
CA ILE A 182 -8.94 7.59 -15.25
C ILE A 182 -8.03 6.63 -16.01
N HIS A 183 -6.89 7.12 -16.48
CA HIS A 183 -5.92 6.32 -17.21
C HIS A 183 -4.91 5.64 -16.30
N TYR A 184 -4.53 6.29 -15.19
CA TYR A 184 -3.55 5.81 -14.22
C TYR A 184 -4.17 5.82 -12.83
N PHE A 185 -4.17 4.69 -12.14
CA PHE A 185 -4.67 4.59 -10.78
C PHE A 185 -4.02 3.42 -10.06
N LYS A 186 -3.22 3.72 -9.05
CA LYS A 186 -2.56 2.72 -8.24
C LYS A 186 -3.42 2.35 -7.03
N VAL A 187 -3.79 1.07 -6.97
CA VAL A 187 -4.71 0.56 -5.92
C VAL A 187 -3.98 0.37 -4.59
N LEU A 188 -2.68 0.07 -4.64
CA LEU A 188 -1.87 -0.30 -3.48
C LEU A 188 -1.16 0.93 -2.86
N PRO A 189 -1.65 1.46 -1.71
CA PRO A 189 -1.05 2.65 -1.11
C PRO A 189 0.39 2.42 -0.64
N VAL A 190 0.71 1.20 -0.20
CA VAL A 190 2.00 0.87 0.43
C VAL A 190 3.11 0.64 -0.59
N ALA A 191 2.78 0.38 -1.86
CA ALA A 191 3.75 0.34 -2.95
C ALA A 191 4.26 1.73 -3.38
N ASP A 192 3.71 2.79 -2.81
CA ASP A 192 4.27 4.13 -2.86
C ASP A 192 5.12 4.38 -1.60
N ILE A 193 6.37 4.77 -1.78
CA ILE A 193 7.32 5.00 -0.67
C ILE A 193 6.82 6.04 0.34
N ASN A 194 6.01 7.01 -0.10
CA ASN A 194 5.52 8.10 0.74
C ASN A 194 4.59 7.60 1.87
N ALA A 195 3.74 6.60 1.62
CA ALA A 195 2.82 6.10 2.62
C ALA A 195 3.52 5.33 3.76
N PRO A 196 4.39 4.32 3.52
CA PRO A 196 5.14 3.66 4.58
C PRO A 196 6.09 4.60 5.33
N MET A 197 6.72 5.54 4.62
CA MET A 197 7.60 6.52 5.25
C MET A 197 6.81 7.53 6.09
N GLY A 198 5.63 7.94 5.64
CA GLY A 198 4.71 8.78 6.42
C GLY A 198 4.25 8.10 7.71
N MET A 199 3.93 6.80 7.67
CA MET A 199 3.61 6.02 8.87
C MET A 199 4.80 5.90 9.82
N ALA A 200 6.00 5.60 9.29
CA ALA A 200 7.21 5.53 10.09
C ALA A 200 7.57 6.89 10.73
N LEU A 201 7.36 7.99 10.00
CA LEU A 201 7.49 9.34 10.52
C LEU A 201 6.49 9.63 11.66
N GLY A 202 5.25 9.19 11.51
CA GLY A 202 4.23 9.28 12.56
C GLY A 202 4.67 8.56 13.84
N VAL A 203 5.21 7.35 13.71
CA VAL A 203 5.78 6.59 14.84
C VAL A 203 6.97 7.34 15.45
N LEU A 204 7.87 7.90 14.63
CA LEU A 204 8.99 8.72 15.08
C LEU A 204 8.54 9.91 15.93
N ILE A 205 7.52 10.64 15.48
CA ILE A 205 6.94 11.77 16.24
C ILE A 205 6.39 11.32 17.59
N LEU A 206 5.71 10.17 17.63
CA LEU A 206 5.19 9.61 18.87
C LEU A 206 6.31 9.22 19.83
N ILE A 207 7.38 8.61 19.33
CA ILE A 207 8.56 8.25 20.16
C ILE A 207 9.17 9.51 20.77
N HIS A 208 9.40 10.57 19.97
CA HIS A 208 9.92 11.83 20.49
C HIS A 208 8.99 12.44 21.55
N TYR A 209 7.69 12.46 21.29
CA TYR A 209 6.71 12.98 22.23
C TYR A 209 6.76 12.25 23.57
N TYR A 210 6.75 10.91 23.55
CA TYR A 210 6.78 10.13 24.79
C TYR A 210 8.13 10.18 25.49
N SER A 211 9.25 10.19 24.75
CA SER A 211 10.58 10.37 25.32
C SER A 211 10.69 11.70 26.07
N ILE A 212 10.26 12.79 25.46
CA ILE A 212 10.28 14.12 26.09
C ILE A 212 9.31 14.18 27.29
N LYS A 213 8.15 13.58 27.16
CA LYS A 213 7.14 13.56 28.24
C LYS A 213 7.59 12.74 29.47
N ASN A 214 8.25 11.61 29.26
CA ASN A 214 8.66 10.70 30.32
C ASN A 214 9.99 11.08 30.94
N LYS A 215 10.99 11.45 30.14
CA LYS A 215 12.37 11.71 30.57
C LYS A 215 12.69 13.21 30.69
N GLY A 216 11.83 14.06 30.15
CA GLY A 216 12.10 15.50 30.00
C GLY A 216 13.11 15.80 28.89
N LEU A 217 13.16 17.04 28.40
CA LEU A 217 14.11 17.46 27.37
C LEU A 217 15.57 17.22 27.76
N GLY A 218 15.93 17.51 29.01
CA GLY A 218 17.27 17.29 29.53
C GLY A 218 17.66 15.82 29.59
N GLY A 219 16.74 14.93 29.97
CA GLY A 219 16.95 13.48 30.01
C GLY A 219 17.11 12.89 28.61
N PHE A 220 16.28 13.31 27.69
CA PHE A 220 16.35 12.89 26.29
C PHE A 220 17.68 13.29 25.63
N LEU A 221 18.10 14.55 25.82
CA LEU A 221 19.39 15.04 25.27
C LEU A 221 20.56 14.36 25.97
N ALA A 222 20.48 14.08 27.28
CA ALA A 222 21.52 13.36 28.00
C ALA A 222 21.65 11.91 27.52
N GLU A 223 20.54 11.22 27.23
CA GLU A 223 20.54 9.88 26.66
C GLU A 223 21.24 9.88 25.30
N LEU A 224 20.87 10.82 24.43
CA LEU A 224 21.42 10.95 23.08
C LEU A 224 22.93 11.29 23.07
N THR A 225 23.42 11.99 24.11
CA THR A 225 24.80 12.47 24.15
C THR A 225 25.72 11.59 24.98
N PHE A 226 25.23 10.93 26.03
CA PHE A 226 26.10 10.20 26.98
C PHE A 226 26.03 8.68 26.84
N GLN A 227 25.09 8.13 26.10
CA GLN A 227 25.06 6.70 25.82
C GLN A 227 25.65 6.42 24.43
N PRO A 228 26.33 5.27 24.19
CA PRO A 228 26.64 4.21 25.16
C PRO A 228 27.96 4.43 25.92
N TYR A 229 28.88 5.27 25.46
CA TYR A 229 30.29 5.32 25.93
C TYR A 229 30.54 6.33 27.06
N GLY A 230 29.49 7.02 27.57
CA GLY A 230 29.62 7.98 28.68
C GLY A 230 30.07 9.38 28.27
N LYS A 231 30.24 10.27 29.27
CA LYS A 231 30.45 11.73 29.07
C LYS A 231 31.71 12.09 28.30
N TRP A 232 32.77 11.29 28.42
CA TRP A 232 34.06 11.54 27.78
C TRP A 232 34.05 11.37 26.27
N MET A 233 33.15 10.56 25.77
CA MET A 233 33.01 10.30 24.33
C MET A 233 31.73 10.89 23.73
N ALA A 234 31.18 11.94 24.36
CA ALA A 234 29.94 12.58 23.93
C ALA A 234 29.87 12.92 22.42
N PRO A 235 30.91 13.54 21.76
CA PRO A 235 30.82 13.82 20.34
C PRO A 235 30.75 12.57 19.47
N ILE A 236 31.41 11.49 19.89
CA ILE A 236 31.37 10.20 19.18
C ILE A 236 30.00 9.55 19.36
N ASN A 237 29.44 9.57 20.59
CA ASN A 237 28.11 9.04 20.87
C ASN A 237 27.04 9.71 19.99
N VAL A 238 27.07 11.02 19.87
CA VAL A 238 26.10 11.79 19.05
C VAL A 238 26.18 11.37 17.58
N ILE A 239 27.41 11.15 17.05
CA ILE A 239 27.60 10.73 15.65
C ILE A 239 27.02 9.34 15.39
N PHE A 240 27.03 8.43 16.37
CA PHE A 240 26.50 7.07 16.20
C PHE A 240 25.03 6.96 16.62
N GLU A 241 24.63 7.63 17.71
CA GLU A 241 23.28 7.50 18.29
C GLU A 241 22.22 8.20 17.42
N ILE A 242 22.50 9.41 16.91
CA ILE A 242 21.54 10.13 16.06
C ILE A 242 21.22 9.33 14.79
N PRO A 243 22.19 8.93 13.95
CA PRO A 243 21.87 8.10 12.77
C PRO A 243 21.23 6.77 13.15
N GLY A 244 21.68 6.13 14.23
CA GLY A 244 21.12 4.85 14.71
C GLY A 244 19.65 4.97 15.10
N PHE A 245 19.27 6.05 15.77
CA PHE A 245 17.89 6.32 16.15
C PHE A 245 16.97 6.52 14.94
N TYR A 246 17.38 7.35 13.97
CA TYR A 246 16.60 7.59 12.75
C TYR A 246 16.61 6.38 11.80
N ALA A 247 17.72 5.64 11.73
CA ALA A 247 17.84 4.45 10.89
C ALA A 247 16.82 3.37 11.26
N LYS A 248 16.49 3.21 12.53
CA LYS A 248 15.45 2.27 13.00
C LYS A 248 14.09 2.58 12.37
N GLN A 249 13.72 3.85 12.31
CA GLN A 249 12.44 4.29 11.75
C GLN A 249 12.42 4.22 10.23
N LEU A 250 13.52 4.62 9.58
CA LEU A 250 13.69 4.43 8.14
C LEU A 250 13.59 2.96 7.76
N ALA A 251 14.25 2.08 8.51
CA ALA A 251 14.19 0.63 8.27
C ALA A 251 12.78 0.07 8.42
N LEU A 252 11.98 0.62 9.34
CA LEU A 252 10.57 0.23 9.52
C LEU A 252 9.72 0.56 8.29
N GLY A 253 9.82 1.78 7.76
CA GLY A 253 9.11 2.22 6.56
C GLY A 253 9.61 1.52 5.30
N LEU A 254 10.94 1.43 5.11
CA LEU A 254 11.54 0.76 3.95
C LEU A 254 11.27 -0.73 3.90
N ARG A 255 11.15 -1.41 5.03
CA ARG A 255 10.79 -2.83 5.09
C ARG A 255 9.40 -3.06 4.54
N LEU A 256 8.44 -2.22 4.95
CA LEU A 256 7.06 -2.32 4.48
C LEU A 256 6.97 -2.04 2.98
N TYR A 257 7.56 -0.93 2.53
CA TYR A 257 7.65 -0.57 1.11
C TYR A 257 8.34 -1.64 0.27
N GLY A 258 9.55 -2.06 0.68
CA GLY A 258 10.38 -2.96 -0.13
C GLY A 258 9.76 -4.33 -0.35
N ASN A 259 9.11 -4.89 0.67
CA ASN A 259 8.46 -6.19 0.55
C ASN A 259 7.24 -6.16 -0.38
N LEU A 260 6.43 -5.09 -0.31
CA LEU A 260 5.23 -4.98 -1.13
C LEU A 260 5.55 -4.56 -2.56
N PHE A 261 6.46 -3.61 -2.74
CA PHE A 261 6.94 -3.24 -4.07
C PHE A 261 7.59 -4.43 -4.80
N ALA A 262 8.44 -5.20 -4.10
CA ALA A 262 9.00 -6.42 -4.67
C ALA A 262 7.93 -7.46 -4.99
N GLY A 263 6.90 -7.59 -4.13
CA GLY A 263 5.76 -8.47 -4.34
C GLY A 263 4.99 -8.13 -5.61
N GLU A 264 4.64 -6.86 -5.77
CA GLU A 264 3.96 -6.32 -6.96
C GLU A 264 4.77 -6.57 -8.23
N MET A 265 6.07 -6.30 -8.20
CA MET A 265 6.97 -6.55 -9.34
C MET A 265 7.01 -8.02 -9.74
N ILE A 266 7.05 -8.94 -8.77
CA ILE A 266 7.06 -10.37 -9.06
C ILE A 266 5.74 -10.83 -9.67
N PHE A 267 4.58 -10.33 -9.18
CA PHE A 267 3.29 -10.61 -9.80
C PHE A 267 3.23 -10.13 -11.26
N ILE A 268 3.73 -8.93 -11.55
CA ILE A 268 3.81 -8.39 -12.90
C ILE A 268 4.72 -9.26 -13.78
N LEU A 269 5.89 -9.66 -13.29
CA LEU A 269 6.82 -10.53 -14.04
C LEU A 269 6.21 -11.91 -14.33
N ILE A 270 5.50 -12.51 -13.35
CA ILE A 270 4.80 -13.77 -13.57
C ILE A 270 3.69 -13.59 -14.61
N ALA A 271 2.99 -12.46 -14.61
CA ALA A 271 1.93 -12.18 -15.59
C ALA A 271 2.47 -12.17 -17.05
N LEU A 272 3.72 -11.79 -17.28
CA LEU A 272 4.33 -11.82 -18.61
C LEU A 272 4.46 -13.25 -19.20
N PHE A 273 4.50 -14.29 -18.37
CA PHE A 273 4.51 -15.69 -18.86
C PHE A 273 3.20 -16.07 -19.56
N PHE A 274 2.12 -15.34 -19.31
CA PHE A 274 0.82 -15.60 -19.94
C PHE A 274 0.69 -14.94 -21.32
N GLY A 275 1.57 -14.00 -21.69
CA GLY A 275 1.46 -13.25 -22.95
C GLY A 275 1.48 -14.11 -24.22
N GLY A 276 2.12 -15.29 -24.19
CA GLY A 276 2.18 -16.24 -25.30
C GLY A 276 1.35 -17.51 -25.13
N PHE A 277 0.45 -17.58 -24.14
CA PHE A 277 -0.22 -18.83 -23.73
C PHE A 277 -0.93 -19.56 -24.89
N PHE A 278 -1.60 -18.84 -25.76
CA PHE A 278 -2.35 -19.42 -26.89
C PHE A 278 -1.61 -19.42 -28.23
N SER A 279 -0.36 -18.95 -28.28
CA SER A 279 0.34 -18.75 -29.54
C SER A 279 1.21 -19.94 -29.98
N SER A 280 1.69 -20.77 -29.05
CA SER A 280 2.56 -21.90 -29.33
C SER A 280 2.57 -22.95 -28.22
N PHE A 281 3.07 -24.16 -28.52
CA PHE A 281 3.23 -25.21 -27.50
C PHE A 281 4.16 -24.76 -26.35
N THR A 282 5.22 -24.06 -26.66
CA THR A 282 6.11 -23.47 -25.67
C THR A 282 5.40 -22.40 -24.83
N GLY A 283 4.49 -21.62 -25.42
CA GLY A 283 3.63 -20.66 -24.73
C GLY A 283 2.67 -21.33 -23.74
N VAL A 284 2.07 -22.46 -24.12
CA VAL A 284 1.21 -23.24 -23.20
C VAL A 284 2.03 -23.75 -22.01
N LEU A 285 3.22 -24.29 -22.24
CA LEU A 285 4.09 -24.77 -21.17
C LEU A 285 4.53 -23.63 -20.23
N ALA A 286 4.91 -22.48 -20.80
CA ALA A 286 5.25 -21.27 -20.03
C ALA A 286 4.06 -20.76 -19.21
N GLY A 287 2.86 -20.73 -19.78
CA GLY A 287 1.65 -20.31 -19.08
C GLY A 287 1.25 -21.24 -17.92
N VAL A 288 1.38 -22.56 -18.10
CA VAL A 288 1.15 -23.53 -16.99
C VAL A 288 2.18 -23.34 -15.88
N ALA A 289 3.47 -23.16 -16.24
CA ALA A 289 4.50 -22.83 -15.27
C ALA A 289 4.21 -21.48 -14.57
N GLY A 290 3.77 -20.46 -15.29
CA GLY A 290 3.33 -19.18 -14.76
C GLY A 290 2.17 -19.31 -13.75
N LEU A 291 1.18 -20.16 -14.05
CA LEU A 291 0.08 -20.42 -13.15
C LEU A 291 0.55 -21.07 -11.82
N ALA A 292 1.42 -22.05 -11.90
CA ALA A 292 2.00 -22.69 -10.72
C ALA A 292 2.84 -21.70 -9.89
N LEU A 293 3.68 -20.89 -10.54
CA LEU A 293 4.46 -19.85 -9.87
C LEU A 293 3.57 -18.80 -9.22
N ASN A 294 2.51 -18.35 -9.91
CA ASN A 294 1.57 -17.38 -9.36
C ASN A 294 0.86 -17.91 -8.11
N PHE A 295 0.45 -19.18 -8.13
CA PHE A 295 -0.17 -19.80 -6.96
C PHE A 295 0.79 -19.88 -5.76
N ILE A 296 2.02 -20.35 -5.99
CA ILE A 296 3.05 -20.45 -4.95
C ILE A 296 3.35 -19.06 -4.39
N TRP A 297 3.52 -18.07 -5.28
CA TRP A 297 3.82 -16.71 -4.89
C TRP A 297 2.66 -16.07 -4.10
N ALA A 298 1.41 -16.27 -4.53
CA ALA A 298 0.24 -15.74 -3.83
C ALA A 298 0.12 -16.32 -2.40
N VAL A 299 0.35 -17.62 -2.21
CA VAL A 299 0.36 -18.25 -0.88
C VAL A 299 1.46 -17.65 0.00
N PHE A 300 2.67 -17.51 -0.54
CA PHE A 300 3.78 -16.86 0.18
C PHE A 300 3.45 -15.41 0.52
N HIS A 301 2.85 -14.69 -0.42
CA HIS A 301 2.51 -13.27 -0.26
C HIS A 301 1.45 -13.03 0.82
N ILE A 302 0.44 -13.92 0.94
CA ILE A 302 -0.54 -13.88 2.06
C ILE A 302 0.17 -13.93 3.41
N LEU A 303 1.18 -14.80 3.55
CA LEU A 303 1.95 -14.90 4.77
C LEU A 303 2.74 -13.61 5.04
N VAL A 304 3.35 -13.03 4.00
CA VAL A 304 4.08 -11.75 4.09
C VAL A 304 3.16 -10.61 4.52
N VAL A 305 1.95 -10.51 3.97
CA VAL A 305 0.95 -9.48 4.32
C VAL A 305 0.66 -9.47 5.83
N VAL A 306 0.39 -10.64 6.41
CA VAL A 306 0.13 -10.77 7.85
C VAL A 306 1.38 -10.44 8.67
N LEU A 307 2.53 -11.01 8.27
CA LEU A 307 3.80 -10.84 8.97
C LEU A 307 4.23 -9.37 9.01
N GLN A 308 4.08 -8.63 7.91
CA GLN A 308 4.46 -7.22 7.85
C GLN A 308 3.63 -6.34 8.78
N ALA A 309 2.31 -6.55 8.81
CA ALA A 309 1.43 -5.84 9.73
C ALA A 309 1.80 -6.12 11.19
N PHE A 310 2.07 -7.38 11.51
CA PHE A 310 2.49 -7.80 12.85
C PHE A 310 3.85 -7.19 13.23
N LEU A 311 4.86 -7.29 12.36
CA LEU A 311 6.19 -6.72 12.61
C LEU A 311 6.14 -5.20 12.77
N PHE A 312 5.35 -4.50 11.95
CA PHE A 312 5.23 -3.05 12.06
C PHE A 312 4.66 -2.66 13.43
N MET A 313 3.60 -3.33 13.87
CA MET A 313 3.00 -3.12 15.19
C MET A 313 3.99 -3.42 16.33
N VAL A 314 4.60 -4.60 16.33
CA VAL A 314 5.51 -5.03 17.43
C VAL A 314 6.73 -4.13 17.52
N LEU A 315 7.36 -3.78 16.40
CA LEU A 315 8.51 -2.88 16.41
C LEU A 315 8.13 -1.48 16.87
N THR A 316 6.94 -0.99 16.50
CA THR A 316 6.43 0.29 17.02
C THR A 316 6.28 0.25 18.55
N LEU A 317 5.71 -0.83 19.10
CA LEU A 317 5.59 -1.02 20.55
C LEU A 317 6.96 -1.07 21.23
N VAL A 318 7.91 -1.83 20.70
CA VAL A 318 9.28 -1.93 21.22
C VAL A 318 9.97 -0.57 21.24
N TYR A 319 9.83 0.22 20.18
CA TYR A 319 10.43 1.55 20.11
C TYR A 319 9.76 2.55 21.08
N LEU A 320 8.45 2.45 21.26
CA LEU A 320 7.73 3.26 22.25
C LEU A 320 8.03 2.85 23.70
N GLN A 321 8.36 1.57 23.93
CA GLN A 321 8.81 1.09 25.23
C GLN A 321 10.18 1.69 25.62
N GLN A 322 11.07 1.89 24.65
CA GLN A 322 12.37 2.50 24.85
C GLN A 322 12.29 4.02 25.11
N ALA A 323 11.19 4.67 24.69
CA ALA A 323 10.96 6.09 24.86
C ALA A 323 10.51 6.44 26.31
#